data_80b52143e5d2171012a479097a39cf10
#
_entry.id   80b52143e5d2171012a479097a39cf10
#
_cell.length_a   1.000
_cell.length_b   1.000
_cell.length_c   1.000
_cell.angle_alpha   90.00
_cell.angle_beta   90.00
_cell.angle_gamma   90.00
#
_symmetry.space_group_name_H-M   'P 1'
#
loop_
_entity.id
_entity.type
_entity.pdbx_description
1 polymer ?
#
loop_
_entity_poly.entity_id
_entity_poly.type
_entity_poly.pdbx_seq_one_letter_code
_entity_poly.pdbx_strand_id
1 'polypeptide(L)'
;MQTVDISIHPNRVMENIKTISVEDDNVRLDRYIRRIFPDLKQSVIEKSLRKGLIKVDDCKAKSNDKVNSGQTITLKHLNYIENANSDRKYNEKLVNLLRENILYEDEYILAINKPAGVIVQGGVKVKISISDLLDQIREGETFKIVHRLDRDTSGVIIFARNANVARYLMEEFKGRRVKKTYLALTSGIPSKDSGTIDYPLAKKYISGQEKVVVDENSPQNATTHFSIIAKFKHNVAYLKLQPITGRTHQLRAHLAHINCPILGDGKYGGKKAFIDGVASKIHLHSHSLSLKLPNNKEITITAPITKHIEKSIEALFFD
;
A
#
# COMPACT_ATOMS: atom_id res chain seq x y z
N MET A 1 -40.19 48.44 -32.82
CA MET A 1 -39.53 47.15 -33.11
C MET A 1 -38.12 47.30 -32.61
N GLN A 2 -37.85 46.90 -31.38
CA GLN A 2 -36.50 46.85 -30.80
C GLN A 2 -36.02 45.43 -30.87
N THR A 3 -34.99 45.18 -31.65
CA THR A 3 -34.26 43.89 -31.72
C THR A 3 -33.39 43.77 -30.50
N VAL A 4 -33.65 42.74 -29.65
CA VAL A 4 -32.82 42.36 -28.53
C VAL A 4 -31.73 41.42 -29.09
N ASP A 5 -30.52 41.91 -29.08
CA ASP A 5 -29.32 41.15 -29.47
C ASP A 5 -28.93 40.20 -28.31
N ILE A 6 -29.16 38.89 -28.51
CA ILE A 6 -28.77 37.87 -27.55
C ILE A 6 -27.38 37.36 -27.95
N SER A 7 -26.33 37.98 -27.42
CA SER A 7 -24.97 37.45 -27.50
C SER A 7 -24.83 36.26 -26.56
N ILE A 8 -24.90 35.07 -27.12
CA ILE A 8 -24.59 33.80 -26.42
C ILE A 8 -23.06 33.71 -26.31
N HIS A 9 -22.53 33.93 -25.12
CA HIS A 9 -21.17 33.56 -24.79
C HIS A 9 -21.12 32.05 -24.48
N PRO A 10 -20.41 31.23 -25.30
CA PRO A 10 -20.15 29.83 -24.97
C PRO A 10 -18.97 29.76 -24.01
N ASN A 11 -19.13 29.18 -22.85
CA ASN A 11 -18.21 28.77 -21.79
C ASN A 11 -18.39 29.49 -20.44
N ARG A 12 -19.60 29.44 -19.88
CA ARG A 12 -19.74 29.37 -18.42
C ARG A 12 -20.06 27.93 -18.04
N VAL A 13 -19.02 27.13 -17.76
CA VAL A 13 -19.16 25.91 -16.97
C VAL A 13 -19.74 26.36 -15.63
N MET A 14 -21.04 26.06 -15.38
CA MET A 14 -21.63 26.33 -14.08
C MET A 14 -20.79 25.62 -13.02
N GLU A 15 -20.10 26.39 -12.20
CA GLU A 15 -19.36 25.85 -11.04
C GLU A 15 -20.41 25.26 -10.08
N ASN A 16 -20.56 23.93 -10.11
CA ASN A 16 -21.37 23.23 -9.12
C ASN A 16 -20.63 23.30 -7.78
N ILE A 17 -20.99 24.29 -6.98
CA ILE A 17 -20.47 24.49 -5.63
C ILE A 17 -21.54 23.98 -4.66
N LYS A 18 -21.15 23.06 -3.78
CA LYS A 18 -21.98 22.63 -2.65
C LYS A 18 -21.33 23.06 -1.35
N THR A 19 -22.10 23.73 -0.51
CA THR A 19 -21.68 24.22 0.79
C THR A 19 -22.41 23.44 1.87
N ILE A 20 -21.71 22.99 2.90
CA ILE A 20 -22.21 22.16 3.99
C ILE A 20 -21.79 22.82 5.30
N SER A 21 -22.75 23.08 6.19
CA SER A 21 -22.46 23.47 7.57
C SER A 21 -22.09 22.24 8.41
N VAL A 22 -21.03 22.32 9.18
CA VAL A 22 -20.60 21.27 10.08
C VAL A 22 -21.45 21.32 11.36
N GLU A 23 -22.01 20.18 11.74
CA GLU A 23 -22.89 20.05 12.91
C GLU A 23 -22.18 19.39 14.12
N ASP A 24 -21.05 18.69 13.87
CA ASP A 24 -20.31 17.96 14.90
C ASP A 24 -19.02 18.66 15.30
N ASP A 25 -18.57 18.36 16.52
CA ASP A 25 -17.30 18.83 17.04
C ASP A 25 -16.20 17.75 16.97
N ASN A 26 -14.97 18.20 16.68
CA ASN A 26 -13.76 17.40 16.79
C ASN A 26 -13.74 16.14 15.90
N VAL A 27 -14.46 16.17 14.77
CA VAL A 27 -14.54 15.07 13.80
C VAL A 27 -13.52 15.28 12.69
N ARG A 28 -12.83 14.23 12.27
CA ARG A 28 -11.93 14.32 11.11
C ARG A 28 -12.71 14.66 9.85
N LEU A 29 -12.17 15.60 9.06
CA LEU A 29 -12.76 16.10 7.83
C LEU A 29 -13.10 14.98 6.83
N ASP A 30 -12.19 14.04 6.63
CA ASP A 30 -12.42 12.91 5.73
C ASP A 30 -13.58 12.01 6.18
N ARG A 31 -13.74 11.81 7.49
CA ARG A 31 -14.84 11.02 8.05
C ARG A 31 -16.16 11.77 7.95
N TYR A 32 -16.13 13.08 8.22
CA TYR A 32 -17.30 13.93 8.11
C TYR A 32 -17.85 13.94 6.68
N ILE A 33 -16.99 14.17 5.68
CA ILE A 33 -17.36 14.15 4.26
C ILE A 33 -17.92 12.79 3.84
N ARG A 34 -17.31 11.68 4.25
CA ARG A 34 -17.79 10.33 3.92
C ARG A 34 -19.12 9.97 4.56
N ARG A 35 -19.48 10.57 5.67
CA ARG A 35 -20.80 10.39 6.29
C ARG A 35 -21.89 11.06 5.47
N ILE A 36 -21.61 12.23 4.91
CA ILE A 36 -22.55 12.98 4.07
C ILE A 36 -22.62 12.43 2.65
N PHE A 37 -21.46 11.96 2.14
CA PHE A 37 -21.32 11.36 0.81
C PHE A 37 -20.74 9.95 0.93
N PRO A 38 -21.54 8.94 1.28
CA PRO A 38 -21.07 7.57 1.50
C PRO A 38 -20.39 6.96 0.26
N ASP A 39 -20.81 7.37 -0.94
CA ASP A 39 -20.28 6.88 -2.22
C ASP A 39 -18.94 7.50 -2.60
N LEU A 40 -18.50 8.57 -1.93
CA LEU A 40 -17.20 9.17 -2.21
C LEU A 40 -16.07 8.32 -1.64
N LYS A 41 -15.19 7.85 -2.54
CA LYS A 41 -13.98 7.12 -2.15
C LYS A 41 -12.99 8.02 -1.40
N GLN A 42 -12.30 7.47 -0.42
CA GLN A 42 -11.29 8.18 0.37
C GLN A 42 -10.22 8.85 -0.53
N SER A 43 -9.77 8.13 -1.58
CA SER A 43 -8.79 8.65 -2.54
C SER A 43 -9.29 9.88 -3.30
N VAL A 44 -10.59 9.94 -3.60
CA VAL A 44 -11.22 11.10 -4.26
C VAL A 44 -11.26 12.29 -3.32
N ILE A 45 -11.65 12.09 -2.07
CA ILE A 45 -11.66 13.13 -1.04
C ILE A 45 -10.26 13.73 -0.87
N GLU A 46 -9.25 12.88 -0.66
CA GLU A 46 -7.86 13.32 -0.51
C GLU A 46 -7.32 14.05 -1.74
N LYS A 47 -7.64 13.58 -2.95
CA LYS A 47 -7.25 14.23 -4.21
C LYS A 47 -7.91 15.60 -4.34
N SER A 48 -9.19 15.71 -3.97
CA SER A 48 -9.97 16.95 -4.04
C SER A 48 -9.50 17.98 -3.02
N LEU A 49 -9.18 17.56 -1.80
CA LEU A 49 -8.56 18.42 -0.77
C LEU A 49 -7.22 18.98 -1.25
N ARG A 50 -6.35 18.12 -1.82
CA ARG A 50 -5.05 18.57 -2.36
C ARG A 50 -5.20 19.57 -3.50
N LYS A 51 -6.20 19.40 -4.36
CA LYS A 51 -6.49 20.32 -5.46
C LYS A 51 -7.19 21.62 -5.00
N GLY A 52 -7.58 21.71 -3.72
CA GLY A 52 -8.34 22.84 -3.20
C GLY A 52 -9.78 22.88 -3.71
N LEU A 53 -10.29 21.75 -4.21
CA LEU A 53 -11.71 21.59 -4.60
C LEU A 53 -12.62 21.40 -3.39
N ILE A 54 -12.04 20.94 -2.27
CA ILE A 54 -12.70 20.88 -0.97
C ILE A 54 -11.94 21.83 -0.03
N LYS A 55 -12.65 22.70 0.62
CA LYS A 55 -12.14 23.70 1.56
C LYS A 55 -12.97 23.72 2.84
N VAL A 56 -12.37 24.16 3.94
CA VAL A 56 -13.04 24.44 5.21
C VAL A 56 -12.88 25.93 5.48
N ASP A 57 -13.97 26.65 5.67
CA ASP A 57 -13.98 28.13 5.85
C ASP A 57 -13.13 28.83 4.78
N ASP A 58 -13.30 28.42 3.52
CA ASP A 58 -12.54 28.86 2.33
C ASP A 58 -11.04 28.64 2.37
N CYS A 59 -10.51 27.99 3.43
CA CYS A 59 -9.12 27.63 3.56
C CYS A 59 -8.81 26.21 3.08
N LYS A 60 -7.59 25.97 2.59
CA LYS A 60 -7.12 24.62 2.28
C LYS A 60 -7.04 23.79 3.54
N ALA A 61 -7.59 22.57 3.50
CA ALA A 61 -7.59 21.62 4.60
C ALA A 61 -6.97 20.29 4.19
N LYS A 62 -6.53 19.51 5.18
CA LYS A 62 -6.03 18.15 5.04
C LYS A 62 -7.11 17.14 5.48
N SER A 63 -7.04 15.92 4.98
CA SER A 63 -8.02 14.88 5.29
C SER A 63 -8.12 14.54 6.77
N ASN A 64 -7.03 14.70 7.51
CA ASN A 64 -6.96 14.42 8.95
C ASN A 64 -7.23 15.64 9.85
N ASP A 65 -7.45 16.82 9.27
CA ASP A 65 -7.83 17.99 10.06
C ASP A 65 -9.18 17.72 10.71
N LYS A 66 -9.37 18.29 11.89
CA LYS A 66 -10.62 18.18 12.64
C LYS A 66 -11.50 19.37 12.33
N VAL A 67 -12.77 19.10 12.11
CA VAL A 67 -13.80 20.11 11.93
C VAL A 67 -14.70 20.18 13.13
N ASN A 68 -15.25 21.38 13.38
CA ASN A 68 -16.10 21.69 14.51
C ASN A 68 -17.41 22.31 14.03
N SER A 69 -18.42 22.22 14.86
CA SER A 69 -19.73 22.82 14.63
C SER A 69 -19.61 24.31 14.27
N GLY A 70 -20.40 24.77 13.31
CA GLY A 70 -20.38 26.14 12.80
C GLY A 70 -19.39 26.38 11.66
N GLN A 71 -18.43 25.50 11.39
CA GLN A 71 -17.56 25.60 10.23
C GLN A 71 -18.29 25.24 8.93
N THR A 72 -17.76 25.73 7.82
CA THR A 72 -18.35 25.53 6.50
C THR A 72 -17.40 24.74 5.61
N ILE A 73 -17.91 23.63 5.04
CA ILE A 73 -17.18 22.85 4.04
C ILE A 73 -17.72 23.21 2.66
N THR A 74 -16.85 23.72 1.79
CA THR A 74 -17.17 24.06 0.39
C THR A 74 -16.60 23.01 -0.53
N LEU A 75 -17.45 22.37 -1.36
CA LEU A 75 -17.05 21.44 -2.42
C LEU A 75 -17.28 22.13 -3.78
N LYS A 76 -16.20 22.37 -4.51
CA LYS A 76 -16.23 22.92 -5.88
C LYS A 76 -16.18 21.79 -6.90
N HIS A 77 -16.84 21.96 -8.03
CA HIS A 77 -16.89 20.98 -9.12
C HIS A 77 -17.35 19.58 -8.67
N LEU A 78 -18.50 19.52 -8.02
CA LEU A 78 -19.06 18.27 -7.49
C LEU A 78 -19.13 17.17 -8.57
N ASN A 79 -19.52 17.51 -9.80
CA ASN A 79 -19.55 16.57 -10.93
C ASN A 79 -18.15 16.00 -11.26
N TYR A 80 -17.06 16.77 -11.07
CA TYR A 80 -15.71 16.27 -11.22
C TYR A 80 -15.35 15.28 -10.10
N ILE A 81 -15.82 15.57 -8.88
CA ILE A 81 -15.61 14.72 -7.71
C ILE A 81 -16.40 13.41 -7.88
N GLU A 82 -17.65 13.48 -8.34
CA GLU A 82 -18.51 12.34 -8.63
C GLU A 82 -18.03 11.53 -9.84
N ASN A 83 -17.62 12.19 -10.93
CA ASN A 83 -17.08 11.55 -12.13
C ASN A 83 -15.69 10.93 -11.92
N ALA A 84 -14.90 11.40 -10.96
CA ALA A 84 -13.67 10.74 -10.57
C ALA A 84 -13.91 9.35 -9.92
N ASN A 85 -15.16 9.07 -9.51
CA ASN A 85 -15.61 7.72 -9.18
C ASN A 85 -15.87 6.86 -10.43
N SER A 86 -16.08 7.47 -11.60
CA SER A 86 -16.45 6.78 -12.85
C SER A 86 -15.27 6.37 -13.75
N ASP A 87 -14.01 6.64 -13.38
CA ASP A 87 -12.81 6.10 -14.07
C ASP A 87 -12.72 4.55 -13.99
N ARG A 88 -13.89 3.90 -13.96
CA ARG A 88 -14.08 2.44 -13.82
C ARG A 88 -13.56 1.64 -15.01
N LYS A 89 -13.50 2.23 -16.21
CA LYS A 89 -13.17 1.49 -17.44
C LYS A 89 -11.67 1.16 -17.63
N TYR A 90 -10.75 1.84 -16.94
CA TYR A 90 -9.31 1.70 -17.23
C TYR A 90 -8.60 0.56 -16.49
N ASN A 91 -9.28 -0.21 -15.61
CA ASN A 91 -8.63 -1.19 -14.76
C ASN A 91 -9.18 -2.60 -14.79
N GLU A 92 -10.03 -2.92 -15.73
CA GLU A 92 -10.58 -4.26 -15.86
C GLU A 92 -9.48 -5.34 -15.91
N LYS A 93 -8.39 -5.07 -16.64
CA LYS A 93 -7.21 -5.95 -16.66
C LYS A 93 -6.60 -6.16 -15.26
N LEU A 94 -6.49 -5.10 -14.47
CA LEU A 94 -5.94 -5.20 -13.11
C LEU A 94 -6.93 -5.88 -12.17
N VAL A 95 -8.22 -5.59 -12.29
CA VAL A 95 -9.28 -6.26 -11.50
C VAL A 95 -9.28 -7.75 -11.79
N ASN A 96 -9.25 -8.15 -13.06
CA ASN A 96 -9.21 -9.56 -13.46
C ASN A 96 -7.93 -10.24 -12.96
N LEU A 97 -6.77 -9.59 -13.11
CA LEU A 97 -5.52 -10.08 -12.55
C LEU A 97 -5.62 -10.30 -11.02
N LEU A 98 -6.24 -9.38 -10.27
CA LEU A 98 -6.40 -9.53 -8.82
C LEU A 98 -7.40 -10.64 -8.47
N ARG A 99 -8.48 -10.82 -9.25
CA ARG A 99 -9.44 -11.94 -9.10
C ARG A 99 -8.78 -13.30 -9.32
N GLU A 100 -7.97 -13.43 -10.37
CA GLU A 100 -7.22 -14.65 -10.69
C GLU A 100 -6.15 -14.98 -9.62
N ASN A 101 -5.72 -13.99 -8.86
CA ASN A 101 -4.72 -14.12 -7.80
C ASN A 101 -5.31 -14.22 -6.38
N ILE A 102 -6.60 -14.53 -6.23
CA ILE A 102 -7.20 -14.80 -4.93
C ILE A 102 -6.63 -16.13 -4.42
N LEU A 103 -6.07 -16.11 -3.20
CA LEU A 103 -5.45 -17.25 -2.55
C LEU A 103 -6.39 -17.94 -1.55
N TYR A 104 -7.23 -17.16 -0.89
CA TYR A 104 -8.13 -17.61 0.14
C TYR A 104 -9.23 -16.59 0.39
N GLU A 105 -10.43 -17.04 0.66
CA GLU A 105 -11.53 -16.20 1.13
C GLU A 105 -12.47 -16.97 2.05
N ASP A 106 -13.01 -16.27 3.03
CA ASP A 106 -14.04 -16.77 3.94
C ASP A 106 -14.95 -15.59 4.38
N GLU A 107 -15.76 -15.80 5.41
CA GLU A 107 -16.63 -14.78 6.00
C GLU A 107 -15.90 -13.60 6.66
N TYR A 108 -14.59 -13.74 6.96
CA TYR A 108 -13.76 -12.73 7.64
C TYR A 108 -12.83 -11.98 6.70
N ILE A 109 -12.19 -12.69 5.79
CA ILE A 109 -11.10 -12.12 4.99
C ILE A 109 -11.15 -12.48 3.51
N LEU A 110 -10.49 -11.65 2.71
CA LEU A 110 -10.05 -11.93 1.35
C LEU A 110 -8.53 -11.84 1.30
N ALA A 111 -7.85 -12.87 0.83
CA ALA A 111 -6.40 -12.90 0.64
C ALA A 111 -6.05 -12.97 -0.84
N ILE A 112 -5.08 -12.16 -1.26
CA ILE A 112 -4.64 -12.04 -2.66
C ILE A 112 -3.13 -12.21 -2.74
N ASN A 113 -2.63 -12.90 -3.76
CA ASN A 113 -1.23 -12.84 -4.18
C ASN A 113 -1.00 -11.52 -4.92
N LYS A 114 -0.59 -10.49 -4.22
CA LYS A 114 -0.37 -9.16 -4.80
C LYS A 114 0.74 -9.20 -5.86
N PRO A 115 0.50 -8.78 -7.08
CA PRO A 115 1.57 -8.62 -8.06
C PRO A 115 2.57 -7.53 -7.64
N ALA A 116 3.85 -7.69 -8.02
CA ALA A 116 4.84 -6.63 -7.90
C ALA A 116 4.45 -5.43 -8.79
N GLY A 117 4.78 -4.21 -8.36
CA GLY A 117 4.46 -2.97 -9.08
C GLY A 117 3.08 -2.38 -8.74
N VAL A 118 2.18 -3.12 -8.08
CA VAL A 118 0.85 -2.67 -7.70
C VAL A 118 0.85 -2.09 -6.28
N ILE A 119 0.26 -0.91 -6.13
CA ILE A 119 0.19 -0.19 -4.85
C ILE A 119 -1.07 -0.64 -4.09
N VAL A 120 -0.93 -0.90 -2.78
CA VAL A 120 -2.04 -1.35 -1.93
C VAL A 120 -3.02 -0.22 -1.65
N GLN A 121 -2.52 0.93 -1.25
CA GLN A 121 -3.32 2.09 -0.85
C GLN A 121 -2.84 3.35 -1.54
N GLY A 122 -3.76 4.16 -2.02
CA GLY A 122 -3.48 5.41 -2.70
C GLY A 122 -2.68 6.41 -1.86
N GLY A 123 -1.93 7.28 -2.54
CA GLY A 123 -1.12 8.34 -1.96
C GLY A 123 -0.91 9.47 -2.97
N VAL A 124 -0.05 10.44 -2.63
CA VAL A 124 0.35 11.52 -3.55
C VAL A 124 1.00 10.91 -4.79
N LYS A 125 0.50 11.18 -6.00
CA LYS A 125 0.97 10.67 -7.30
C LYS A 125 0.56 9.22 -7.63
N VAL A 126 -0.29 8.56 -6.85
CA VAL A 126 -0.84 7.24 -7.18
C VAL A 126 -2.09 7.42 -8.03
N LYS A 127 -2.11 6.85 -9.25
CA LYS A 127 -3.31 6.89 -10.11
C LYS A 127 -4.37 5.93 -9.60
N ILE A 128 -3.98 4.69 -9.26
CA ILE A 128 -4.87 3.61 -8.84
C ILE A 128 -4.13 2.69 -7.88
N SER A 129 -4.83 2.22 -6.88
CA SER A 129 -4.36 1.26 -5.89
C SER A 129 -5.34 0.10 -5.74
N ILE A 130 -4.93 -0.99 -5.10
CA ILE A 130 -5.83 -2.12 -4.83
C ILE A 130 -7.06 -1.67 -4.04
N SER A 131 -6.86 -0.76 -3.06
CA SER A 131 -7.98 -0.23 -2.27
C SER A 131 -9.07 0.46 -3.09
N ASP A 132 -8.73 0.98 -4.26
CA ASP A 132 -9.68 1.62 -5.16
C ASP A 132 -10.48 0.61 -6.02
N LEU A 133 -10.03 -0.65 -6.04
CA LEU A 133 -10.56 -1.72 -6.88
C LEU A 133 -11.24 -2.85 -6.08
N LEU A 134 -11.16 -2.83 -4.75
CA LEU A 134 -11.67 -3.92 -3.90
C LEU A 134 -13.16 -4.19 -4.11
N ASP A 135 -13.96 -3.14 -4.29
CA ASP A 135 -15.39 -3.22 -4.59
C ASP A 135 -15.70 -3.85 -5.97
N GLN A 136 -14.73 -3.79 -6.89
CA GLN A 136 -14.84 -4.41 -8.21
C GLN A 136 -14.35 -5.86 -8.21
N ILE A 137 -13.48 -6.25 -7.28
CA ILE A 137 -13.01 -7.65 -7.14
C ILE A 137 -14.15 -8.55 -6.66
N ARG A 138 -14.94 -8.09 -5.70
CA ARG A 138 -16.18 -8.72 -5.24
C ARG A 138 -17.27 -7.67 -5.21
N GLU A 139 -18.22 -7.77 -6.12
CA GLU A 139 -19.30 -6.81 -6.30
C GLU A 139 -20.22 -6.78 -5.07
N GLY A 140 -20.56 -5.58 -4.62
CA GLY A 140 -21.41 -5.38 -3.43
C GLY A 140 -20.69 -5.52 -2.08
N GLU A 141 -19.39 -5.84 -2.06
CA GLU A 141 -18.63 -5.97 -0.83
C GLU A 141 -17.70 -4.78 -0.55
N THR A 142 -17.53 -4.45 0.72
CA THR A 142 -16.64 -3.36 1.16
C THR A 142 -15.53 -3.89 2.04
N PHE A 143 -14.35 -4.05 1.46
CA PHE A 143 -13.17 -4.52 2.20
C PHE A 143 -12.43 -3.40 2.93
N LYS A 144 -11.75 -3.76 4.00
CA LYS A 144 -10.91 -2.86 4.82
C LYS A 144 -9.46 -3.33 4.77
N ILE A 145 -8.55 -2.37 4.60
CA ILE A 145 -7.10 -2.62 4.65
C ILE A 145 -6.70 -2.82 6.12
N VAL A 146 -5.98 -3.89 6.41
CA VAL A 146 -5.47 -4.20 7.75
C VAL A 146 -3.94 -4.16 7.82
N HIS A 147 -3.26 -4.36 6.70
CA HIS A 147 -1.81 -4.18 6.54
C HIS A 147 -1.47 -3.76 5.11
N ARG A 148 -0.20 -3.53 4.85
CA ARG A 148 0.27 -3.13 3.52
C ARG A 148 1.56 -3.83 3.14
N LEU A 149 1.76 -4.01 1.84
CA LEU A 149 3.03 -4.34 1.22
C LEU A 149 3.54 -3.12 0.42
N ASP A 150 4.84 -3.02 0.26
CA ASP A 150 5.43 -2.02 -0.63
C ASP A 150 5.00 -2.27 -2.08
N ARG A 151 5.04 -1.24 -2.92
CA ARG A 151 4.62 -1.32 -4.33
C ARG A 151 5.25 -2.53 -5.04
N ASP A 152 6.57 -2.66 -4.92
CA ASP A 152 7.35 -3.63 -5.69
C ASP A 152 7.53 -4.98 -4.96
N THR A 153 7.03 -5.10 -3.72
CA THR A 153 6.91 -6.37 -3.01
C THR A 153 5.67 -7.13 -3.48
N SER A 154 5.83 -8.38 -3.86
CA SER A 154 4.74 -9.29 -4.23
C SER A 154 4.32 -10.20 -3.08
N GLY A 155 3.23 -10.96 -3.25
CA GLY A 155 2.81 -12.03 -2.34
C GLY A 155 1.59 -11.73 -1.48
N VAL A 156 1.41 -12.48 -0.40
CA VAL A 156 0.19 -12.50 0.40
C VAL A 156 -0.13 -11.13 0.98
N ILE A 157 -1.30 -10.62 0.65
CA ILE A 157 -1.96 -9.50 1.33
C ILE A 157 -3.38 -9.90 1.69
N ILE A 158 -3.86 -9.49 2.88
CA ILE A 158 -5.22 -9.77 3.34
C ILE A 158 -6.02 -8.48 3.53
N PHE A 159 -7.31 -8.59 3.29
CA PHE A 159 -8.31 -7.54 3.49
C PHE A 159 -9.42 -8.08 4.37
N ALA A 160 -9.92 -7.28 5.30
CA ALA A 160 -11.04 -7.65 6.16
C ALA A 160 -12.37 -7.33 5.46
N ARG A 161 -13.37 -8.22 5.59
CA ARG A 161 -14.69 -8.02 4.98
C ARG A 161 -15.56 -6.96 5.68
N ASN A 162 -15.24 -6.61 6.93
CA ASN A 162 -15.99 -5.58 7.65
C ASN A 162 -15.12 -4.85 8.70
N ALA A 163 -15.67 -3.83 9.32
CA ALA A 163 -14.96 -2.99 10.28
C ALA A 163 -14.57 -3.72 11.58
N ASN A 164 -15.39 -4.68 12.05
CA ASN A 164 -15.09 -5.44 13.28
C ASN A 164 -13.93 -6.39 13.05
N VAL A 165 -13.93 -7.13 11.95
CA VAL A 165 -12.81 -7.99 11.53
C VAL A 165 -11.54 -7.15 11.30
N ALA A 166 -11.67 -5.98 10.69
CA ALA A 166 -10.52 -5.09 10.48
C ALA A 166 -9.89 -4.65 11.81
N ARG A 167 -10.71 -4.28 12.79
CA ARG A 167 -10.22 -3.91 14.13
C ARG A 167 -9.49 -5.07 14.80
N TYR A 168 -10.09 -6.26 14.78
CA TYR A 168 -9.50 -7.47 15.31
C TYR A 168 -8.14 -7.76 14.65
N LEU A 169 -8.08 -7.82 13.33
CA LEU A 169 -6.84 -8.11 12.62
C LEU A 169 -5.77 -7.02 12.82
N MET A 170 -6.15 -5.74 12.88
CA MET A 170 -5.19 -4.68 13.17
C MET A 170 -4.56 -4.83 14.57
N GLU A 171 -5.33 -5.30 15.58
CA GLU A 171 -4.77 -5.61 16.91
C GLU A 171 -3.89 -6.88 16.87
N GLU A 172 -4.19 -7.89 16.02
CA GLU A 172 -3.32 -9.05 15.79
C GLU A 172 -1.96 -8.61 15.18
N PHE A 173 -1.98 -7.75 14.17
CA PHE A 173 -0.76 -7.18 13.57
C PHE A 173 0.02 -6.32 14.56
N LYS A 174 -0.65 -5.44 15.29
CA LYS A 174 -0.05 -4.56 16.32
C LYS A 174 0.56 -5.37 17.46
N GLY A 175 -0.14 -6.42 17.90
CA GLY A 175 0.31 -7.37 18.92
C GLY A 175 1.40 -8.33 18.44
N ARG A 176 1.84 -8.24 17.17
CA ARG A 176 2.87 -9.12 16.56
C ARG A 176 2.49 -10.60 16.58
N ARG A 177 1.20 -10.93 16.65
CA ARG A 177 0.69 -12.32 16.67
C ARG A 177 0.57 -12.91 15.25
N VAL A 178 0.54 -12.06 14.21
CA VAL A 178 0.60 -12.51 12.81
C VAL A 178 2.03 -12.89 12.44
N LYS A 179 2.28 -14.16 12.16
CA LYS A 179 3.57 -14.65 11.67
C LYS A 179 3.67 -14.36 10.16
N LYS A 180 4.74 -13.69 9.76
CA LYS A 180 5.01 -13.29 8.38
C LYS A 180 6.27 -13.97 7.89
N THR A 181 6.22 -14.63 6.75
CA THR A 181 7.40 -15.20 6.10
C THR A 181 7.56 -14.55 4.73
N TYR A 182 8.75 -14.02 4.49
CA TYR A 182 9.15 -13.47 3.20
C TYR A 182 10.28 -14.30 2.62
N LEU A 183 10.37 -14.30 1.30
CA LEU A 183 11.47 -14.87 0.53
C LEU A 183 12.16 -13.73 -0.23
N ALA A 184 13.50 -13.74 -0.25
CA ALA A 184 14.27 -12.73 -0.96
C ALA A 184 15.54 -13.32 -1.57
N LEU A 185 15.93 -12.84 -2.77
CA LEU A 185 17.28 -13.00 -3.29
C LEU A 185 18.08 -11.74 -2.97
N THR A 186 19.30 -11.91 -2.47
CA THR A 186 20.18 -10.82 -2.07
C THR A 186 21.50 -10.85 -2.84
N SER A 187 22.01 -9.66 -3.19
CA SER A 187 23.40 -9.49 -3.60
C SER A 187 24.27 -9.37 -2.35
N GLY A 188 25.00 -10.39 -2.05
CA GLY A 188 25.71 -10.61 -0.80
C GLY A 188 25.14 -11.79 -0.02
N ILE A 189 26.02 -12.53 0.63
CA ILE A 189 25.68 -13.67 1.48
C ILE A 189 25.90 -13.24 2.94
N PRO A 190 24.88 -13.33 3.81
CA PRO A 190 25.07 -13.06 5.24
C PRO A 190 26.21 -13.91 5.84
N SER A 191 26.95 -13.34 6.78
CA SER A 191 28.10 -14.00 7.43
C SER A 191 27.72 -15.23 8.27
N LYS A 192 26.44 -15.37 8.63
CA LYS A 192 25.87 -16.51 9.35
C LYS A 192 24.73 -17.11 8.56
N ASP A 193 24.52 -18.41 8.64
CA ASP A 193 23.43 -19.10 7.94
C ASP A 193 22.05 -18.73 8.50
N SER A 194 21.98 -18.26 9.74
CA SER A 194 20.80 -17.70 10.35
C SER A 194 21.16 -16.66 11.40
N GLY A 195 20.23 -15.75 11.66
CA GLY A 195 20.45 -14.70 12.66
C GLY A 195 19.29 -13.75 12.82
N THR A 196 19.54 -12.71 13.61
CA THR A 196 18.59 -11.62 13.86
C THR A 196 19.25 -10.30 13.51
N ILE A 197 18.53 -9.49 12.72
CA ILE A 197 18.86 -8.10 12.45
C ILE A 197 17.95 -7.28 13.37
N ASP A 198 18.54 -6.66 14.38
CA ASP A 198 17.82 -5.91 15.42
C ASP A 198 18.39 -4.49 15.49
N TYR A 199 17.94 -3.65 14.58
CA TYR A 199 18.36 -2.26 14.47
C TYR A 199 17.16 -1.33 14.27
N PRO A 200 17.06 -0.22 15.05
CA PRO A 200 16.02 0.78 14.86
C PRO A 200 16.10 1.44 13.49
N LEU A 201 14.96 1.86 12.97
CA LEU A 201 14.83 2.46 11.66
C LEU A 201 14.31 3.89 11.74
N ALA A 202 14.88 4.79 10.95
CA ALA A 202 14.42 6.16 10.78
C ALA A 202 14.24 6.52 9.31
N LYS A 203 13.31 7.43 9.05
CA LYS A 203 13.21 8.10 7.75
C LYS A 203 14.18 9.26 7.70
N LYS A 204 15.04 9.29 6.69
CA LYS A 204 15.98 10.38 6.42
C LYS A 204 15.89 10.83 4.97
N TYR A 205 16.19 12.09 4.72
CA TYR A 205 16.36 12.63 3.38
C TYR A 205 17.83 12.48 2.98
N ILE A 206 18.10 11.64 1.96
CA ILE A 206 19.45 11.36 1.47
C ILE A 206 19.44 11.63 -0.03
N SER A 207 20.31 12.51 -0.50
CA SER A 207 20.42 12.91 -1.92
C SER A 207 19.06 13.28 -2.54
N GLY A 208 18.26 14.09 -1.82
CA GLY A 208 16.96 14.57 -2.30
C GLY A 208 15.81 13.55 -2.27
N GLN A 209 16.03 12.35 -1.71
CA GLN A 209 15.01 11.30 -1.63
C GLN A 209 14.78 10.84 -0.19
N GLU A 210 13.51 10.62 0.19
CA GLU A 210 13.17 9.97 1.45
C GLU A 210 13.60 8.50 1.42
N LYS A 211 14.44 8.10 2.37
CA LYS A 211 14.94 6.74 2.54
C LYS A 211 14.81 6.31 4.00
N VAL A 212 14.45 5.04 4.23
CA VAL A 212 14.51 4.44 5.57
C VAL A 212 15.90 3.87 5.77
N VAL A 213 16.53 4.19 6.88
CA VAL A 213 17.89 3.72 7.21
C VAL A 213 17.94 3.27 8.66
N VAL A 214 18.92 2.44 8.98
CA VAL A 214 19.27 2.13 10.36
C VAL A 214 19.73 3.41 11.06
N ASP A 215 19.19 3.65 12.23
CA ASP A 215 19.55 4.78 13.09
C ASP A 215 19.34 4.38 14.55
N GLU A 216 20.45 4.15 15.25
CA GLU A 216 20.46 3.69 16.64
C GLU A 216 19.73 4.64 17.61
N ASN A 217 19.63 5.93 17.25
CA ASN A 217 18.90 6.92 18.03
C ASN A 217 17.41 6.96 17.72
N SER A 218 16.92 6.16 16.78
CA SER A 218 15.50 6.12 16.43
C SER A 218 14.68 5.38 17.49
N PRO A 219 13.53 5.91 17.92
CA PRO A 219 12.60 5.20 18.80
C PRO A 219 11.85 4.06 18.09
N GLN A 220 12.04 3.88 16.78
CA GLN A 220 11.33 2.88 16.00
C GLN A 220 12.10 1.56 15.92
N ASN A 221 12.05 0.77 16.97
CA ASN A 221 12.64 -0.56 16.99
C ASN A 221 12.12 -1.42 15.84
N ALA A 222 13.04 -2.15 15.22
CA ALA A 222 12.74 -3.06 14.11
C ALA A 222 13.59 -4.32 14.23
N THR A 223 12.95 -5.49 14.15
CA THR A 223 13.58 -6.81 14.33
C THR A 223 13.19 -7.72 13.19
N THR A 224 14.17 -8.35 12.55
CA THR A 224 13.99 -9.31 11.45
C THR A 224 14.85 -10.55 11.71
N HIS A 225 14.24 -11.74 11.78
CA HIS A 225 14.98 -13.01 11.73
C HIS A 225 15.20 -13.40 10.27
N PHE A 226 16.35 -13.99 9.99
CA PHE A 226 16.67 -14.54 8.68
C PHE A 226 17.30 -15.92 8.77
N SER A 227 17.14 -16.71 7.73
CA SER A 227 17.89 -17.93 7.48
C SER A 227 18.19 -18.08 5.99
N ILE A 228 19.36 -18.60 5.67
CA ILE A 228 19.76 -18.91 4.30
C ILE A 228 19.07 -20.20 3.87
N ILE A 229 18.38 -20.18 2.72
CA ILE A 229 17.79 -21.36 2.08
C ILE A 229 18.82 -21.96 1.11
N ALA A 230 19.47 -21.10 0.31
CA ALA A 230 20.49 -21.50 -0.67
C ALA A 230 21.51 -20.38 -0.88
N LYS A 231 22.72 -20.77 -1.28
CA LYS A 231 23.81 -19.88 -1.71
C LYS A 231 24.11 -20.18 -3.19
N PHE A 232 24.25 -19.14 -3.99
CA PHE A 232 24.55 -19.24 -5.41
C PHE A 232 25.90 -18.60 -5.73
N LYS A 233 26.40 -18.85 -6.94
CA LYS A 233 27.50 -18.10 -7.52
C LYS A 233 27.20 -16.59 -7.52
N HIS A 234 28.15 -15.76 -7.89
CA HIS A 234 28.03 -14.29 -7.93
C HIS A 234 27.68 -13.65 -6.56
N ASN A 235 28.01 -14.36 -5.46
CA ASN A 235 27.76 -13.87 -4.09
C ASN A 235 26.28 -13.58 -3.82
N VAL A 236 25.39 -14.49 -4.25
CA VAL A 236 23.92 -14.38 -4.07
C VAL A 236 23.45 -15.36 -3.01
N ALA A 237 22.50 -14.94 -2.19
CA ALA A 237 21.80 -15.80 -1.24
C ALA A 237 20.29 -15.76 -1.45
N TYR A 238 19.64 -16.91 -1.27
CA TYR A 238 18.18 -17.03 -1.16
C TYR A 238 17.83 -17.13 0.31
N LEU A 239 17.07 -16.17 0.80
CA LEU A 239 16.78 -15.99 2.22
C LEU A 239 15.31 -16.18 2.53
N LYS A 240 15.05 -16.85 3.66
CA LYS A 240 13.79 -16.78 4.39
C LYS A 240 13.92 -15.69 5.44
N LEU A 241 12.95 -14.76 5.47
CA LEU A 241 12.92 -13.60 6.36
C LEU A 241 11.64 -13.62 7.18
N GLN A 242 11.74 -13.40 8.48
CA GLN A 242 10.62 -13.35 9.40
C GLN A 242 10.65 -12.04 10.20
N PRO A 243 10.01 -10.96 9.67
CA PRO A 243 9.97 -9.69 10.38
C PRO A 243 9.00 -9.77 11.58
N ILE A 244 9.51 -9.51 12.77
CA ILE A 244 8.71 -9.40 14.00
C ILE A 244 7.92 -8.09 14.00
N THR A 245 8.58 -7.00 13.62
CA THR A 245 7.97 -5.69 13.42
C THR A 245 7.54 -5.50 11.95
N GLY A 246 6.88 -4.37 11.64
CA GLY A 246 6.39 -4.08 10.28
C GLY A 246 6.64 -2.62 9.89
N ARG A 247 7.89 -2.15 9.99
CA ARG A 247 8.24 -0.77 9.60
C ARG A 247 8.33 -0.65 8.08
N THR A 248 8.09 0.56 7.60
CA THR A 248 8.24 0.86 6.15
C THR A 248 9.61 0.44 5.67
N HIS A 249 9.68 -0.27 4.54
CA HIS A 249 10.90 -0.77 3.93
C HIS A 249 11.84 -1.56 4.86
N GLN A 250 11.34 -2.10 5.98
CA GLN A 250 12.17 -2.73 7.01
C GLN A 250 13.13 -3.77 6.45
N LEU A 251 12.64 -4.78 5.72
CA LEU A 251 13.46 -5.86 5.17
C LEU A 251 14.53 -5.32 4.22
N ARG A 252 14.17 -4.34 3.40
CA ARG A 252 15.06 -3.70 2.44
C ARG A 252 16.20 -2.93 3.12
N ALA A 253 15.87 -2.16 4.16
CA ALA A 253 16.85 -1.38 4.93
C ALA A 253 17.75 -2.29 5.77
N HIS A 254 17.19 -3.29 6.45
CA HIS A 254 17.95 -4.25 7.26
C HIS A 254 18.95 -5.05 6.44
N LEU A 255 18.51 -5.62 5.30
CA LEU A 255 19.40 -6.39 4.44
C LEU A 255 20.50 -5.52 3.81
N ALA A 256 20.18 -4.31 3.40
CA ALA A 256 21.19 -3.38 2.90
C ALA A 256 22.20 -2.98 3.99
N HIS A 257 21.76 -2.86 5.25
CA HIS A 257 22.64 -2.55 6.39
C HIS A 257 23.69 -3.63 6.64
N ILE A 258 23.32 -4.90 6.49
CA ILE A 258 24.25 -6.02 6.63
C ILE A 258 24.99 -6.35 5.32
N ASN A 259 25.07 -5.40 4.38
CA ASN A 259 25.70 -5.54 3.06
C ASN A 259 25.16 -6.66 2.17
N CYS A 260 23.89 -7.04 2.36
CA CYS A 260 23.16 -8.02 1.57
C CYS A 260 21.90 -7.41 0.95
N PRO A 261 21.97 -6.32 0.13
CA PRO A 261 20.79 -5.69 -0.45
C PRO A 261 20.01 -6.67 -1.32
N ILE A 262 18.69 -6.48 -1.38
CA ILE A 262 17.81 -7.31 -2.20
C ILE A 262 18.11 -7.09 -3.68
N LEU A 263 18.16 -8.15 -4.48
CA LEU A 263 18.31 -8.06 -5.93
C LEU A 263 17.18 -7.23 -6.55
N GLY A 264 17.55 -6.36 -7.51
CA GLY A 264 16.62 -5.42 -8.16
C GLY A 264 16.25 -4.20 -7.30
N ASP A 265 16.77 -4.08 -6.08
CA ASP A 265 16.48 -2.93 -5.22
C ASP A 265 17.51 -1.79 -5.40
N GLY A 266 17.39 -1.06 -6.50
CA GLY A 266 18.28 0.07 -6.80
C GLY A 266 18.26 1.17 -5.72
N LYS A 267 17.16 1.33 -4.97
CA LYS A 267 17.05 2.33 -3.91
C LYS A 267 17.97 2.04 -2.72
N TYR A 268 18.16 0.77 -2.36
CA TYR A 268 18.91 0.34 -1.20
C TYR A 268 20.27 -0.27 -1.55
N GLY A 269 20.38 -0.98 -2.66
CA GLY A 269 21.62 -1.63 -3.09
C GLY A 269 22.41 -0.88 -4.18
N GLY A 270 21.80 0.17 -4.78
CA GLY A 270 22.43 0.87 -5.91
C GLY A 270 22.77 -0.11 -7.04
N LYS A 271 23.92 0.06 -7.67
CA LYS A 271 24.39 -0.81 -8.76
C LYS A 271 24.62 -2.26 -8.32
N LYS A 272 25.00 -2.49 -7.06
CA LYS A 272 25.24 -3.83 -6.51
C LYS A 272 24.00 -4.72 -6.48
N ALA A 273 22.79 -4.13 -6.51
CA ALA A 273 21.55 -4.90 -6.53
C ALA A 273 21.23 -5.50 -7.90
N PHE A 274 22.03 -5.28 -8.92
CA PHE A 274 21.79 -5.78 -10.27
C PHE A 274 22.91 -6.73 -10.69
N ILE A 275 22.52 -7.88 -11.20
CA ILE A 275 23.41 -8.93 -11.71
C ILE A 275 22.96 -9.26 -13.13
N ASP A 276 23.89 -9.43 -14.05
CA ASP A 276 23.60 -9.79 -15.43
C ASP A 276 22.90 -11.16 -15.47
N GLY A 277 21.95 -11.31 -16.38
CA GLY A 277 21.12 -12.52 -16.48
C GLY A 277 19.98 -12.61 -15.45
N VAL A 278 19.96 -11.76 -14.41
CA VAL A 278 18.90 -11.73 -13.39
C VAL A 278 17.92 -10.57 -13.63
N ALA A 279 16.65 -10.80 -13.38
CA ALA A 279 15.62 -9.79 -13.59
C ALA A 279 15.88 -8.52 -12.74
N SER A 280 15.69 -7.33 -13.31
CA SER A 280 15.90 -6.05 -12.64
C SER A 280 14.78 -5.64 -11.66
N LYS A 281 13.78 -6.51 -11.45
CA LYS A 281 12.68 -6.30 -10.48
C LYS A 281 13.13 -6.67 -9.06
N ILE A 282 12.49 -6.07 -8.05
CA ILE A 282 12.78 -6.40 -6.65
C ILE A 282 12.43 -7.88 -6.37
N HIS A 283 13.40 -8.63 -5.86
CA HIS A 283 13.26 -10.03 -5.46
C HIS A 283 12.87 -10.14 -3.98
N LEU A 284 11.70 -9.60 -3.64
CA LEU A 284 11.10 -9.68 -2.29
C LEU A 284 9.65 -10.11 -2.41
N HIS A 285 9.32 -11.21 -1.75
CA HIS A 285 8.01 -11.85 -1.84
C HIS A 285 7.45 -12.17 -0.45
N SER A 286 6.27 -11.68 -0.13
CA SER A 286 5.50 -12.06 1.07
C SER A 286 4.94 -13.46 0.85
N HIS A 287 5.72 -14.48 1.24
CA HIS A 287 5.44 -15.87 0.91
C HIS A 287 4.27 -16.43 1.71
N SER A 288 4.24 -16.22 3.03
CA SER A 288 3.12 -16.69 3.83
C SER A 288 2.77 -15.78 5.00
N LEU A 289 1.48 -15.81 5.37
CA LEU A 289 0.93 -15.24 6.59
C LEU A 289 0.24 -16.33 7.39
N SER A 290 0.60 -16.47 8.69
CA SER A 290 -0.13 -17.32 9.64
C SER A 290 -0.76 -16.44 10.70
N LEU A 291 -2.06 -16.59 10.91
CA LEU A 291 -2.85 -15.76 11.82
C LEU A 291 -4.03 -16.53 12.39
N LYS A 292 -4.59 -16.00 13.47
CA LYS A 292 -5.82 -16.49 14.08
C LYS A 292 -7.00 -15.62 13.61
N LEU A 293 -8.08 -16.24 13.21
CA LEU A 293 -9.32 -15.56 12.81
C LEU A 293 -10.20 -15.25 14.03
N PRO A 294 -11.23 -14.40 13.90
CA PRO A 294 -12.13 -14.05 15.00
C PRO A 294 -12.83 -15.26 15.64
N ASN A 295 -13.06 -16.33 14.91
CA ASN A 295 -13.61 -17.60 15.40
C ASN A 295 -12.57 -18.52 16.06
N ASN A 296 -11.38 -18.02 16.36
CA ASN A 296 -10.25 -18.76 16.93
C ASN A 296 -9.58 -19.79 16.00
N LYS A 297 -10.01 -19.94 14.75
CA LYS A 297 -9.37 -20.80 13.76
C LYS A 297 -8.01 -20.23 13.38
N GLU A 298 -6.97 -21.05 13.45
CA GLU A 298 -5.64 -20.71 12.92
C GLU A 298 -5.57 -21.08 11.44
N ILE A 299 -5.08 -20.16 10.64
CA ILE A 299 -4.88 -20.35 9.20
C ILE A 299 -3.48 -19.92 8.79
N THR A 300 -2.97 -20.59 7.77
CA THR A 300 -1.75 -20.17 7.05
C THR A 300 -2.08 -20.04 5.58
N ILE A 301 -1.85 -18.85 5.04
CA ILE A 301 -2.06 -18.55 3.64
C ILE A 301 -0.69 -18.41 2.98
N THR A 302 -0.47 -19.14 1.90
CA THR A 302 0.81 -19.17 1.16
C THR A 302 0.59 -18.70 -0.28
N ALA A 303 1.46 -17.82 -0.76
CA ALA A 303 1.51 -17.39 -2.15
C ALA A 303 2.63 -18.14 -2.90
N PRO A 304 2.38 -18.63 -4.12
CA PRO A 304 3.46 -19.11 -4.98
C PRO A 304 4.41 -17.95 -5.32
N ILE A 305 5.70 -18.26 -5.46
CA ILE A 305 6.69 -17.27 -5.87
C ILE A 305 6.38 -16.76 -7.28
N THR A 306 6.82 -15.56 -7.58
CA THR A 306 6.55 -14.94 -8.89
C THR A 306 7.50 -15.47 -9.95
N LYS A 307 7.01 -15.55 -11.20
CA LYS A 307 7.78 -16.03 -12.35
C LYS A 307 9.16 -15.38 -12.53
N HIS A 308 9.31 -14.08 -12.15
CA HIS A 308 10.62 -13.45 -12.27
C HIS A 308 11.61 -13.94 -11.20
N ILE A 309 11.13 -14.27 -9.99
CA ILE A 309 11.97 -14.85 -8.93
C ILE A 309 12.35 -16.29 -9.31
N GLU A 310 11.38 -17.09 -9.80
CA GLU A 310 11.65 -18.46 -10.28
C GLU A 310 12.73 -18.48 -11.36
N LYS A 311 12.56 -17.69 -12.42
CA LYS A 311 13.54 -17.59 -13.52
C LYS A 311 14.91 -17.11 -13.06
N SER A 312 14.96 -16.20 -12.07
CA SER A 312 16.22 -15.74 -11.52
C SER A 312 16.91 -16.84 -10.70
N ILE A 313 16.15 -17.63 -9.95
CA ILE A 313 16.70 -18.80 -9.23
C ILE A 313 17.24 -19.82 -10.23
N GLU A 314 16.47 -20.14 -11.30
CA GLU A 314 16.92 -21.03 -12.35
C GLU A 314 18.23 -20.57 -13.00
N ALA A 315 18.30 -19.29 -13.41
CA ALA A 315 19.52 -18.72 -13.99
C ALA A 315 20.71 -18.83 -13.05
N LEU A 316 20.54 -18.56 -11.75
CA LEU A 316 21.59 -18.63 -10.75
C LEU A 316 22.03 -20.08 -10.41
N PHE A 317 21.24 -21.10 -10.76
CA PHE A 317 21.62 -22.52 -10.61
C PHE A 317 22.47 -23.03 -11.76
N PHE A 318 22.22 -22.56 -12.98
CA PHE A 318 22.83 -23.09 -14.20
C PHE A 318 24.09 -22.34 -14.67
N ASP A 319 24.36 -21.14 -14.09
CA ASP A 319 25.61 -20.40 -14.29
C ASP A 319 26.66 -20.82 -13.23
#